data_6c64c3dc4d1fbf5d65bb6ebe3a901d79
#
_entry.id   6c64c3dc4d1fbf5d65bb6ebe3a901d79
#
_cell.length_a   1.000
_cell.length_b   1.000
_cell.length_c   1.000
_cell.angle_alpha   90.00
_cell.angle_beta   90.00
_cell.angle_gamma   90.00
#
_symmetry.space_group_name_H-M   'P 1'
#
loop_
_entity.id
_entity.type
_entity.pdbx_description
1 polymer ?
#
loop_
_entity_poly.entity_id
_entity_poly.type
_entity_poly.pdbx_seq_one_letter_code
_entity_poly.pdbx_strand_id
1 'polypeptide(L)'
;MRLAITPVLTAALLVAECAGIKPVPTTVAAPGMPNPEEALRQSMQHVDAEMGELGRLSPAVARVVQLVMPEDLQRIVSFEWSGPLDQAVAKLAASVGYTFYTTAPANPQPLDVAIRLSSVPAYQVFQSLGAEAGTRATVQVDPLHHQVQVIHHV
;
A
#
# COMPACT_ATOMS: atom_id res chain seq x y z
N MET A 1 -76.87 -12.29 1.36
CA MET A 1 -77.01 -13.75 0.95
C MET A 1 -75.61 -14.35 0.93
N ARG A 2 -75.42 -15.28 1.84
CA ARG A 2 -74.48 -16.42 1.85
C ARG A 2 -72.96 -16.07 1.80
N LEU A 3 -72.26 -16.17 2.98
CA LEU A 3 -71.69 -17.39 3.59
C LEU A 3 -70.60 -18.06 2.74
N ALA A 4 -69.38 -18.08 3.28
CA ALA A 4 -68.61 -19.25 3.66
C ALA A 4 -67.20 -18.75 4.09
N ILE A 5 -66.81 -18.71 5.34
CA ILE A 5 -66.35 -19.81 6.22
C ILE A 5 -64.99 -20.34 5.76
N THR A 6 -63.94 -19.85 6.50
CA THR A 6 -62.75 -20.53 7.11
C THR A 6 -62.34 -21.93 6.59
N PRO A 7 -61.04 -22.34 6.71
CA PRO A 7 -60.33 -22.53 7.95
C PRO A 7 -58.86 -22.01 7.85
N VAL A 8 -58.27 -21.37 8.83
CA VAL A 8 -57.73 -21.81 10.12
C VAL A 8 -57.28 -23.24 10.11
N LEU A 9 -56.05 -23.41 10.25
CA LEU A 9 -55.39 -24.35 11.15
C LEU A 9 -54.05 -24.84 10.60
N THR A 10 -53.07 -24.77 11.49
CA THR A 10 -51.95 -25.69 11.70
C THR A 10 -50.78 -25.65 10.73
N ALA A 11 -49.77 -24.89 11.13
CA ALA A 11 -48.40 -25.37 11.13
C ALA A 11 -47.57 -24.61 12.18
N ALA A 12 -47.97 -24.82 13.41
CA ALA A 12 -47.05 -24.66 14.52
C ALA A 12 -46.31 -26.00 14.68
N LEU A 13 -45.08 -25.93 15.18
CA LEU A 13 -44.16 -27.03 15.55
C LEU A 13 -43.35 -27.66 14.41
N LEU A 14 -42.18 -27.04 14.18
CA LEU A 14 -40.92 -27.74 13.94
C LEU A 14 -39.75 -26.78 14.18
N VAL A 15 -39.66 -26.23 15.39
CA VAL A 15 -38.47 -25.53 15.89
C VAL A 15 -38.09 -26.20 17.22
N ALA A 16 -37.54 -27.36 17.16
CA ALA A 16 -36.88 -27.97 18.30
C ALA A 16 -36.08 -29.17 17.79
N GLU A 17 -34.86 -28.94 17.36
CA GLU A 17 -33.78 -29.94 17.43
C GLU A 17 -32.48 -29.36 16.81
N CYS A 18 -32.00 -28.28 17.41
CA CYS A 18 -30.59 -27.89 17.31
C CYS A 18 -29.99 -27.65 18.69
N ALA A 19 -30.30 -28.51 19.61
CA ALA A 19 -29.65 -28.56 20.92
C ALA A 19 -28.93 -29.90 21.07
N GLY A 20 -27.76 -30.01 20.47
CA GLY A 20 -26.97 -31.23 20.59
C GLY A 20 -25.65 -31.14 19.84
N ILE A 21 -25.05 -29.95 19.73
CA ILE A 21 -23.62 -29.89 19.37
C ILE A 21 -22.85 -30.30 20.62
N LYS A 22 -22.63 -31.62 20.75
CA LYS A 22 -21.63 -32.13 21.68
C LYS A 22 -20.32 -31.46 21.30
N PRO A 23 -19.60 -30.81 22.24
CA PRO A 23 -18.27 -30.30 21.94
C PRO A 23 -17.45 -31.48 21.43
N VAL A 24 -17.01 -31.38 20.20
CA VAL A 24 -16.08 -32.35 19.63
C VAL A 24 -14.85 -32.27 20.52
N PRO A 25 -14.42 -33.42 21.15
CA PRO A 25 -13.22 -33.38 21.95
C PRO A 25 -12.07 -32.98 21.07
N THR A 26 -11.48 -31.82 21.34
CA THR A 26 -10.33 -31.26 20.63
C THR A 26 -9.02 -32.03 20.84
N THR A 27 -9.08 -33.10 21.66
CA THR A 27 -7.97 -34.02 21.91
C THR A 27 -8.17 -35.29 21.11
N VAL A 28 -7.82 -35.28 19.85
CA VAL A 28 -7.61 -36.49 19.08
C VAL A 28 -6.21 -37.02 19.42
N ALA A 29 -6.11 -37.73 20.54
CA ALA A 29 -4.92 -38.51 20.84
C ALA A 29 -4.98 -39.79 19.98
N ALA A 30 -4.66 -39.70 18.70
CA ALA A 30 -4.38 -40.85 17.88
C ALA A 30 -2.96 -41.30 18.23
N PRO A 31 -2.74 -42.59 18.62
CA PRO A 31 -1.39 -43.08 18.87
C PRO A 31 -0.53 -42.93 17.61
N GLY A 32 0.48 -42.05 17.66
CA GLY A 32 1.41 -41.78 16.55
C GLY A 32 1.17 -40.47 15.78
N MET A 33 0.13 -39.69 16.08
CA MET A 33 0.02 -38.33 15.52
C MET A 33 0.43 -37.31 16.58
N PRO A 34 1.36 -36.38 16.25
CA PRO A 34 1.68 -35.29 17.16
C PRO A 34 0.43 -34.42 17.36
N ASN A 35 0.24 -33.95 18.59
CA ASN A 35 -0.83 -33.03 18.91
C ASN A 35 -0.75 -31.81 17.98
N PRO A 36 -1.80 -31.46 17.21
CA PRO A 36 -1.75 -30.39 16.24
C PRO A 36 -1.40 -29.04 16.85
N GLU A 37 -1.74 -28.79 18.11
CA GLU A 37 -1.33 -27.57 18.83
C GLU A 37 0.18 -27.55 19.12
N GLU A 38 0.74 -28.71 19.44
CA GLU A 38 2.16 -28.86 19.71
C GLU A 38 3.00 -28.75 18.42
N ALA A 39 2.50 -29.35 17.33
CA ALA A 39 3.10 -29.20 16.00
C ALA A 39 3.07 -27.75 15.52
N LEU A 40 1.97 -27.02 15.74
CA LEU A 40 1.87 -25.60 15.41
C LEU A 40 2.84 -24.77 16.24
N ARG A 41 2.93 -25.02 17.55
CA ARG A 41 3.86 -24.30 18.43
C ARG A 41 5.31 -24.55 18.04
N GLN A 42 5.66 -25.79 17.71
CA GLN A 42 7.00 -26.14 17.21
C GLN A 42 7.30 -25.45 15.88
N SER A 43 6.32 -25.40 14.96
CA SER A 43 6.49 -24.69 13.69
C SER A 43 6.71 -23.20 13.90
N MET A 44 5.98 -22.56 14.80
CA MET A 44 6.16 -21.13 15.11
C MET A 44 7.55 -20.87 15.74
N GLN A 45 8.01 -21.72 16.66
CA GLN A 45 9.34 -21.62 17.25
C GLN A 45 10.46 -21.82 16.22
N HIS A 46 10.23 -22.70 15.25
CA HIS A 46 11.17 -22.93 14.17
C HIS A 46 11.27 -21.71 13.25
N VAL A 47 10.13 -21.12 12.88
CA VAL A 47 10.10 -19.88 12.08
C VAL A 47 10.79 -18.73 12.80
N ASP A 48 10.56 -18.57 14.10
CA ASP A 48 11.21 -17.51 14.89
C ASP A 48 12.73 -17.72 14.97
N ALA A 49 13.19 -18.97 15.10
CA ALA A 49 14.60 -19.30 15.09
C ALA A 49 15.26 -19.02 13.72
N GLU A 50 14.63 -19.42 12.64
CA GLU A 50 15.09 -19.17 11.28
C GLU A 50 15.11 -17.67 10.96
N MET A 51 14.09 -16.92 11.38
CA MET A 51 14.06 -15.46 11.25
C MET A 51 15.18 -14.79 12.04
N GLY A 52 15.47 -15.31 13.25
CA GLY A 52 16.60 -14.84 14.07
C GLY A 52 17.95 -15.10 13.43
N GLU A 53 18.12 -16.25 12.77
CA GLU A 53 19.33 -16.61 12.03
C GLU A 53 19.51 -15.69 10.79
N LEU A 54 18.44 -15.49 10.03
CA LEU A 54 18.42 -14.55 8.89
C LEU A 54 18.76 -13.13 9.33
N GLY A 55 18.28 -12.70 10.49
CA GLY A 55 18.64 -11.41 11.10
C GLY A 55 20.13 -11.31 11.47
N ARG A 56 20.77 -12.42 11.83
CA ARG A 56 22.22 -12.49 12.12
C ARG A 56 23.06 -12.54 10.85
N LEU A 57 22.59 -13.21 9.81
CA LEU A 57 23.28 -13.32 8.54
C LEU A 57 23.14 -12.04 7.67
N SER A 58 22.25 -11.16 8.04
CA SER A 58 22.04 -9.87 7.37
C SER A 58 22.40 -8.66 8.24
N PRO A 59 23.60 -8.60 8.86
CA PRO A 59 24.03 -7.41 9.57
C PRO A 59 24.27 -6.22 8.63
N ALA A 60 24.29 -6.48 7.31
CA ALA A 60 24.53 -5.47 6.29
C ALA A 60 23.26 -4.80 5.75
N VAL A 61 22.08 -5.40 5.95
CA VAL A 61 20.80 -4.81 5.47
C VAL A 61 20.24 -3.82 6.49
N ALA A 62 20.69 -3.84 7.73
CA ALA A 62 20.47 -2.77 8.70
C ALA A 62 21.46 -1.60 8.53
N ARG A 63 22.33 -1.60 7.50
CA ARG A 63 22.70 -0.32 6.93
C ARG A 63 21.40 0.28 6.42
N VAL A 64 20.82 1.14 7.25
CA VAL A 64 20.10 2.28 6.74
C VAL A 64 20.89 2.68 5.52
N VAL A 65 20.38 2.38 4.32
CA VAL A 65 20.81 3.09 3.14
C VAL A 65 20.43 4.51 3.50
N GLN A 66 21.36 5.23 4.12
CA GLN A 66 21.31 6.66 4.09
C GLN A 66 21.29 6.92 2.61
N LEU A 67 20.09 7.14 2.09
CA LEU A 67 19.90 7.73 0.79
C LEU A 67 20.70 9.02 0.88
N VAL A 68 21.99 8.93 0.51
CA VAL A 68 22.81 10.12 0.33
C VAL A 68 22.12 10.79 -0.84
N MET A 69 21.28 11.77 -0.50
CA MET A 69 20.57 12.56 -1.47
C MET A 69 21.64 13.18 -2.40
N PRO A 70 21.60 12.91 -3.71
CA PRO A 70 22.55 13.50 -4.65
C PRO A 70 22.61 15.02 -4.52
N GLU A 71 23.79 15.59 -4.73
CA GLU A 71 24.00 17.03 -4.62
C GLU A 71 23.06 17.83 -5.54
N ASP A 72 22.75 17.27 -6.72
CA ASP A 72 21.82 17.88 -7.68
C ASP A 72 20.43 18.11 -7.09
N LEU A 73 19.94 17.16 -6.30
CA LEU A 73 18.65 17.26 -5.62
C LEU A 73 18.70 18.11 -4.35
N GLN A 74 19.89 18.33 -3.78
CA GLN A 74 20.09 19.23 -2.66
C GLN A 74 20.27 20.68 -3.09
N ARG A 75 20.42 20.93 -4.39
CA ARG A 75 20.56 22.29 -4.95
C ARG A 75 19.39 23.15 -4.52
N ILE A 76 19.70 24.32 -3.98
CA ILE A 76 18.70 25.30 -3.58
C ILE A 76 18.11 25.97 -4.80
N VAL A 77 16.80 25.90 -4.94
CA VAL A 77 16.03 26.47 -6.04
C VAL A 77 14.88 27.32 -5.52
N SER A 78 14.44 28.27 -6.33
CA SER A 78 13.16 28.95 -6.15
C SER A 78 12.27 28.56 -7.31
N PHE A 79 11.09 28.05 -7.02
CA PHE A 79 10.19 27.51 -8.02
C PHE A 79 8.77 28.02 -7.79
N GLU A 80 8.27 28.72 -8.79
CA GLU A 80 6.88 29.17 -8.84
C GLU A 80 6.25 28.62 -10.11
N TRP A 81 5.10 27.99 -9.94
CA TRP A 81 4.38 27.36 -11.03
C TRP A 81 2.87 27.38 -10.81
N SER A 82 2.14 27.59 -11.91
CA SER A 82 0.70 27.42 -12.00
C SER A 82 0.36 26.89 -13.39
N GLY A 83 -0.17 25.66 -13.45
CA GLY A 83 -0.51 24.95 -14.68
C GLY A 83 -0.25 23.45 -14.59
N PRO A 84 -0.14 22.75 -15.75
CA PRO A 84 -0.03 21.30 -15.78
C PRO A 84 1.17 20.75 -15.01
N LEU A 85 0.92 19.68 -14.20
CA LEU A 85 1.92 19.01 -13.39
C LEU A 85 3.12 18.52 -14.21
N ASP A 86 2.85 17.89 -15.36
CA ASP A 86 3.90 17.31 -16.20
C ASP A 86 4.90 18.37 -16.67
N GLN A 87 4.41 19.56 -17.00
CA GLN A 87 5.27 20.66 -17.40
C GLN A 87 6.07 21.23 -16.23
N ALA A 88 5.46 21.29 -15.03
CA ALA A 88 6.15 21.69 -13.81
C ALA A 88 7.31 20.75 -13.50
N VAL A 89 7.05 19.44 -13.50
CA VAL A 89 8.04 18.40 -13.21
C VAL A 89 9.12 18.39 -14.29
N ALA A 90 8.77 18.48 -15.58
CA ALA A 90 9.73 18.53 -16.69
C ALA A 90 10.67 19.73 -16.57
N LYS A 91 10.13 20.92 -16.25
CA LYS A 91 10.92 22.13 -16.08
C LYS A 91 11.90 22.03 -14.90
N LEU A 92 11.42 21.50 -13.77
CA LEU A 92 12.25 21.30 -12.60
C LEU A 92 13.33 20.23 -12.85
N ALA A 93 12.97 19.09 -13.47
CA ALA A 93 13.90 18.04 -13.85
C ALA A 93 15.03 18.56 -14.73
N ALA A 94 14.69 19.32 -15.77
CA ALA A 94 15.69 19.94 -16.64
C ALA A 94 16.64 20.88 -15.88
N SER A 95 16.15 21.61 -14.86
CA SER A 95 16.96 22.54 -14.07
C SER A 95 18.01 21.86 -13.20
N VAL A 96 17.78 20.59 -12.84
CA VAL A 96 18.69 19.76 -12.02
C VAL A 96 19.42 18.69 -12.83
N GLY A 97 19.25 18.68 -14.17
CA GLY A 97 19.94 17.73 -15.05
C GLY A 97 19.32 16.33 -15.10
N TYR A 98 18.02 16.20 -14.77
CA TYR A 98 17.28 14.95 -14.82
C TYR A 98 16.45 14.82 -16.09
N THR A 99 16.32 13.58 -16.57
CA THR A 99 15.45 13.24 -17.70
C THR A 99 14.03 13.04 -17.22
N PHE A 100 13.06 13.62 -17.91
CA PHE A 100 11.65 13.52 -17.57
C PHE A 100 10.93 12.47 -18.40
N TYR A 101 10.08 11.69 -17.74
CA TYR A 101 9.17 10.73 -18.35
C TYR A 101 7.77 10.90 -17.77
N THR A 102 6.75 10.65 -18.58
CA THR A 102 5.36 10.63 -18.12
C THR A 102 4.66 9.39 -18.64
N THR A 103 3.80 8.81 -17.80
CA THR A 103 2.88 7.76 -18.22
C THR A 103 1.60 8.43 -18.68
N ALA A 104 1.28 8.29 -19.97
CA ALA A 104 0.07 8.88 -20.54
C ALA A 104 -1.18 8.31 -19.81
N PRO A 105 -2.07 9.16 -19.28
CA PRO A 105 -3.32 8.71 -18.68
C PRO A 105 -4.24 8.17 -19.77
N ALA A 106 -5.13 7.24 -19.40
CA ALA A 106 -6.14 6.69 -20.28
C ALA A 106 -7.10 7.78 -20.81
N ASN A 107 -7.23 8.89 -20.08
CA ASN A 107 -7.99 10.06 -20.46
C ASN A 107 -7.19 11.32 -20.12
N PRO A 108 -6.56 11.99 -21.12
CA PRO A 108 -5.56 13.03 -20.89
C PRO A 108 -6.22 14.36 -20.50
N GLN A 109 -6.74 14.44 -19.29
CA GLN A 109 -7.06 15.74 -18.70
C GLN A 109 -5.81 16.26 -17.98
N PRO A 110 -5.33 17.48 -18.32
CA PRO A 110 -4.19 18.06 -17.64
C PRO A 110 -4.50 18.20 -16.15
N LEU A 111 -3.55 17.74 -15.33
CA LEU A 111 -3.61 17.90 -13.88
C LEU A 111 -2.93 19.22 -13.54
N ASP A 112 -3.70 20.27 -13.30
CA ASP A 112 -3.16 21.56 -12.91
C ASP A 112 -2.78 21.58 -11.44
N VAL A 113 -1.59 22.14 -11.17
CA VAL A 113 -1.03 22.35 -9.83
C VAL A 113 -0.55 23.78 -9.69
N ALA A 114 -0.59 24.30 -8.47
CA ALA A 114 -0.10 25.63 -8.18
C ALA A 114 0.81 25.59 -6.94
N ILE A 115 2.09 25.88 -7.11
CA ILE A 115 3.06 25.92 -6.02
C ILE A 115 3.91 27.18 -6.10
N ARG A 116 4.33 27.64 -4.93
CA ARG A 116 5.29 28.74 -4.77
C ARG A 116 6.23 28.40 -3.63
N LEU A 117 7.49 28.11 -3.98
CA LEU A 117 8.54 27.76 -3.04
C LEU A 117 9.77 28.60 -3.33
N SER A 118 10.40 29.13 -2.28
CA SER A 118 11.57 29.98 -2.40
C SER A 118 12.69 29.44 -1.53
N SER A 119 13.90 29.35 -2.12
CA SER A 119 15.11 28.92 -1.41
C SER A 119 14.99 27.58 -0.72
N VAL A 120 14.45 26.58 -1.42
CA VAL A 120 14.31 25.21 -0.92
C VAL A 120 15.12 24.23 -1.79
N PRO A 121 15.53 23.07 -1.26
CA PRO A 121 16.18 22.04 -2.06
C PRO A 121 15.25 21.51 -3.16
N ALA A 122 15.81 21.16 -4.32
CA ALA A 122 15.04 20.70 -5.46
C ALA A 122 14.18 19.46 -5.14
N TYR A 123 14.68 18.52 -4.30
CA TYR A 123 13.90 17.35 -3.88
C TYR A 123 12.61 17.74 -3.17
N GLN A 124 12.63 18.82 -2.38
CA GLN A 124 11.45 19.29 -1.65
C GLN A 124 10.40 19.87 -2.62
N VAL A 125 10.85 20.48 -3.73
CA VAL A 125 9.93 20.94 -4.79
C VAL A 125 9.23 19.76 -5.45
N PHE A 126 9.97 18.65 -5.76
CA PHE A 126 9.37 17.43 -6.29
C PHE A 126 8.35 16.82 -5.31
N GLN A 127 8.68 16.78 -4.01
CA GLN A 127 7.74 16.30 -2.99
C GLN A 127 6.48 17.17 -2.93
N SER A 128 6.62 18.49 -3.00
CA SER A 128 5.48 19.41 -2.97
C SER A 128 4.61 19.26 -4.22
N LEU A 129 5.20 19.06 -5.41
CA LEU A 129 4.47 18.76 -6.65
C LEU A 129 3.69 17.44 -6.52
N GLY A 130 4.31 16.41 -5.95
CA GLY A 130 3.63 15.13 -5.68
C GLY A 130 2.51 15.26 -4.68
N ALA A 131 2.69 16.04 -3.62
CA ALA A 131 1.65 16.29 -2.62
C ALA A 131 0.44 17.05 -3.21
N GLU A 132 0.70 18.05 -4.06
CA GLU A 132 -0.35 18.80 -4.76
C GLU A 132 -1.11 17.93 -5.78
N ALA A 133 -0.42 17.00 -6.44
CA ALA A 133 -1.05 16.01 -7.32
C ALA A 133 -2.00 15.07 -6.57
N GLY A 134 -1.73 14.81 -5.29
CA GLY A 134 -2.53 13.94 -4.41
C GLY A 134 -2.63 12.51 -4.93
N THR A 135 -3.85 11.99 -4.99
CA THR A 135 -4.12 10.61 -5.46
C THR A 135 -4.20 10.50 -6.99
N ARG A 136 -4.15 11.60 -7.72
CA ARG A 136 -4.32 11.63 -9.18
C ARG A 136 -3.03 11.34 -9.94
N ALA A 137 -1.88 11.62 -9.35
CA ALA A 137 -0.59 11.28 -9.92
C ALA A 137 0.48 11.09 -8.85
N THR A 138 1.50 10.30 -9.16
CA THR A 138 2.70 10.15 -8.33
C THR A 138 3.91 10.71 -9.06
N VAL A 139 4.69 11.55 -8.39
CA VAL A 139 5.98 12.01 -8.86
C VAL A 139 7.07 11.12 -8.26
N GLN A 140 7.73 10.35 -9.10
CA GLN A 140 8.81 9.44 -8.70
C GLN A 140 10.14 9.97 -9.20
N VAL A 141 11.11 10.10 -8.30
CA VAL A 141 12.48 10.54 -8.61
C VAL A 141 13.41 9.35 -8.47
N ASP A 142 14.16 9.03 -9.52
CA ASP A 142 15.22 8.03 -9.51
C ASP A 142 16.59 8.73 -9.58
N PRO A 143 17.25 8.85 -8.43
CA PRO A 143 18.54 9.52 -8.36
C PRO A 143 19.67 8.74 -9.03
N LEU A 144 19.56 7.41 -9.11
CA LEU A 144 20.61 6.55 -9.67
C LEU A 144 20.71 6.71 -11.19
N HIS A 145 19.56 6.87 -11.85
CA HIS A 145 19.50 7.02 -13.30
C HIS A 145 19.29 8.46 -13.75
N HIS A 146 19.26 9.44 -12.83
CA HIS A 146 18.97 10.86 -13.08
C HIS A 146 17.65 11.02 -13.85
N GLN A 147 16.59 10.35 -13.37
CA GLN A 147 15.28 10.30 -14.00
C GLN A 147 14.19 10.77 -13.06
N VAL A 148 13.18 11.42 -13.62
CA VAL A 148 11.94 11.75 -12.91
C VAL A 148 10.77 11.28 -13.75
N GLN A 149 9.85 10.58 -13.12
CA GLN A 149 8.65 10.06 -13.76
C GLN A 149 7.39 10.59 -13.08
N VAL A 150 6.41 10.98 -13.89
CA VAL A 150 5.04 11.24 -13.43
C VAL A 150 4.17 10.08 -13.86
N ILE A 151 3.55 9.42 -12.88
CA ILE A 151 2.64 8.30 -13.09
C ILE A 151 1.24 8.80 -12.79
N HIS A 152 0.41 8.92 -13.82
CA HIS A 152 -0.99 9.30 -13.67
C HIS A 152 -1.83 8.09 -13.25
N HIS A 153 -2.71 8.30 -12.25
CA HIS A 153 -3.66 7.28 -11.80
C HIS A 153 -5.03 7.50 -12.45
N VAL A 154 -5.75 6.41 -12.66
CA VAL A 154 -7.08 6.41 -13.30
C VAL A 154 -8.17 6.49 -12.22
#